data_92a76975423bafd66ed542a7a59ad0db
#
_entry.id   92a76975423bafd66ed542a7a59ad0db
#
_cell.length_a   1.000
_cell.length_b   1.000
_cell.length_c   1.000
_cell.angle_alpha   90.00
_cell.angle_beta   90.00
_cell.angle_gamma   90.00
#
_symmetry.space_group_name_H-M   'P 1'
#
loop_
_entity.id
_entity.type
_entity.pdbx_description
1 polymer ?
#
loop_
_entity_poly.entity_id
_entity_poly.type
_entity_poly.pdbx_seq_one_letter_code
_entity_poly.pdbx_strand_id
1 'polypeptide(L)'
;MKLRTTIVLMAFAGLSITSAVQASPLRVCADPDYLPYSNRAGEGFENKIAEAVAKAFGEKLEYTWENTRAHGGFPEFLAHTLDANKCDVVMNVPYGSREELTTQPYYVSSYIFVFKKNKNYDIQTMDSAVLKRIKIGFESDTPAENGLKMRGLVPAAMAFDVGSDSSESPATMLNALEKGAIDVLITWQPAVGAFLKQHPDLEVVIVPNERVLGSPEQYTFPMSMGVRQGDETLRKRLDDVIATQQPELTSILREHGVIEGR
;
A
#
# COMPACT_ATOMS: atom_id res chain seq x y z
N MET A 1 88.80 -22.41 -12.59
CA MET A 1 87.73 -22.56 -11.60
C MET A 1 86.64 -21.56 -11.97
N LYS A 2 85.56 -22.03 -12.62
CA LYS A 2 84.42 -21.18 -13.10
C LYS A 2 83.24 -21.23 -12.13
N LEU A 3 82.98 -20.12 -11.47
CA LEU A 3 81.84 -19.95 -10.55
C LEU A 3 80.60 -19.76 -11.38
N ARG A 4 79.61 -20.63 -11.20
CA ARG A 4 78.24 -20.53 -11.80
C ARG A 4 77.35 -19.88 -10.79
N THR A 5 76.89 -18.64 -11.07
CA THR A 5 75.86 -17.96 -10.27
C THR A 5 74.52 -18.36 -10.76
N THR A 6 73.72 -19.04 -9.88
CA THR A 6 72.34 -19.45 -10.14
C THR A 6 71.42 -18.32 -9.65
N ILE A 7 70.69 -17.67 -10.58
CA ILE A 7 69.64 -16.69 -10.25
C ILE A 7 68.34 -17.44 -10.03
N VAL A 8 67.82 -17.36 -8.81
CA VAL A 8 66.45 -17.88 -8.46
C VAL A 8 65.44 -16.73 -8.69
N LEU A 9 64.60 -16.88 -9.70
CA LEU A 9 63.45 -15.98 -9.91
C LEU A 9 62.31 -16.43 -8.95
N MET A 10 62.05 -15.61 -7.94
CA MET A 10 60.78 -15.75 -7.13
C MET A 10 59.62 -15.07 -7.88
N ALA A 11 58.72 -15.90 -8.38
CA ALA A 11 57.43 -15.42 -8.91
C ALA A 11 56.49 -15.07 -7.76
N PHE A 12 56.23 -13.79 -7.53
CA PHE A 12 55.17 -13.31 -6.63
C PHE A 12 53.81 -13.46 -7.34
N ALA A 13 53.07 -14.51 -7.00
CA ALA A 13 51.67 -14.60 -7.37
C ALA A 13 50.84 -13.60 -6.53
N GLY A 14 50.50 -12.46 -7.11
CA GLY A 14 49.63 -11.47 -6.49
C GLY A 14 48.19 -12.04 -6.38
N LEU A 15 47.73 -12.40 -5.18
CA LEU A 15 46.33 -12.67 -4.88
C LEU A 15 45.56 -11.35 -4.96
N SER A 16 44.85 -11.10 -6.06
CA SER A 16 43.89 -10.01 -6.16
C SER A 16 42.67 -10.39 -5.31
N ILE A 17 42.59 -9.83 -4.10
CA ILE A 17 41.38 -9.92 -3.26
C ILE A 17 40.38 -8.93 -3.87
N THR A 18 39.46 -9.41 -4.70
CA THR A 18 38.29 -8.67 -5.11
C THR A 18 37.36 -8.59 -3.89
N SER A 19 37.42 -7.48 -3.16
CA SER A 19 36.38 -7.17 -2.16
C SER A 19 35.05 -7.04 -2.90
N ALA A 20 34.18 -8.03 -2.73
CA ALA A 20 32.79 -7.90 -3.16
C ALA A 20 32.20 -6.73 -2.35
N VAL A 21 31.93 -5.63 -3.00
CA VAL A 21 31.13 -4.54 -2.42
C VAL A 21 29.75 -5.16 -2.19
N GLN A 22 29.44 -5.47 -0.95
CA GLN A 22 28.13 -5.96 -0.58
C GLN A 22 27.17 -4.78 -0.71
N ALA A 23 26.23 -4.86 -1.64
CA ALA A 23 25.19 -3.84 -1.78
C ALA A 23 24.47 -3.68 -0.43
N SER A 24 24.21 -2.44 -0.05
CA SER A 24 23.42 -2.14 1.15
C SER A 24 22.03 -2.75 0.98
N PRO A 25 21.41 -3.26 2.07
CA PRO A 25 20.06 -3.79 1.98
C PRO A 25 19.05 -2.69 1.65
N LEU A 26 17.98 -3.04 0.94
CA LEU A 26 16.78 -2.22 0.84
C LEU A 26 16.03 -2.29 2.17
N ARG A 27 15.95 -1.17 2.88
CA ARG A 27 15.27 -1.08 4.18
C ARG A 27 13.86 -0.53 3.99
N VAL A 28 12.85 -1.32 4.32
CA VAL A 28 11.42 -0.97 4.14
C VAL A 28 10.77 -0.69 5.48
N CYS A 29 10.03 0.42 5.56
CA CYS A 29 9.16 0.73 6.69
C CYS A 29 7.83 0.00 6.48
N ALA A 30 7.38 -0.79 7.43
CA ALA A 30 6.14 -1.57 7.28
C ALA A 30 5.43 -1.80 8.62
N ASP A 31 4.12 -2.00 8.55
CA ASP A 31 3.32 -2.40 9.71
C ASP A 31 3.50 -3.90 10.00
N PRO A 32 3.74 -4.28 11.28
CA PRO A 32 3.95 -5.67 11.65
C PRO A 32 2.70 -6.54 11.59
N ASP A 33 1.49 -5.95 11.58
CA ASP A 33 0.21 -6.66 11.69
C ASP A 33 -0.96 -5.87 11.06
N TYR A 34 -0.88 -5.59 9.77
CA TYR A 34 -1.91 -4.84 9.03
C TYR A 34 -2.24 -5.52 7.69
N LEU A 35 -2.75 -6.74 7.73
CA LEU A 35 -3.26 -7.38 6.49
C LEU A 35 -4.50 -6.65 5.97
N PRO A 36 -4.64 -6.52 4.63
CA PRO A 36 -3.87 -7.19 3.58
C PRO A 36 -2.59 -6.45 3.12
N TYR A 37 -2.20 -5.36 3.78
CA TYR A 37 -1.05 -4.53 3.40
C TYR A 37 0.28 -5.22 3.74
N SER A 38 0.59 -5.36 5.02
CA SER A 38 1.83 -5.99 5.48
C SER A 38 1.65 -6.74 6.79
N ASN A 39 2.53 -7.71 7.04
CA ASN A 39 2.72 -8.34 8.33
C ASN A 39 4.14 -8.93 8.45
N ARG A 40 4.53 -9.36 9.66
CA ARG A 40 5.85 -9.97 9.90
C ARG A 40 6.05 -11.30 9.18
N ALA A 41 4.97 -11.99 8.82
CA ALA A 41 5.04 -13.24 8.05
C ALA A 41 5.29 -13.01 6.54
N GLY A 42 5.25 -11.76 6.08
CA GLY A 42 5.47 -11.42 4.68
C GLY A 42 4.30 -11.76 3.76
N GLU A 43 3.07 -11.77 4.29
CA GLU A 43 1.88 -12.25 3.57
C GLU A 43 1.11 -11.12 2.87
N GLY A 44 1.34 -9.87 3.25
CA GLY A 44 0.66 -8.72 2.66
C GLY A 44 1.18 -8.35 1.27
N PHE A 45 0.36 -7.66 0.48
CA PHE A 45 0.77 -7.27 -0.87
C PHE A 45 1.94 -6.29 -0.88
N GLU A 46 2.07 -5.40 0.12
CA GLU A 46 3.22 -4.51 0.25
C GLU A 46 4.51 -5.29 0.52
N ASN A 47 4.44 -6.37 1.32
CA ASN A 47 5.58 -7.26 1.51
C ASN A 47 6.04 -7.85 0.17
N LYS A 48 5.09 -8.32 -0.66
CA LYS A 48 5.41 -8.93 -1.96
C LYS A 48 5.95 -7.91 -2.96
N ILE A 49 5.43 -6.68 -2.97
CA ILE A 49 5.98 -5.57 -3.75
C ILE A 49 7.42 -5.26 -3.30
N ALA A 50 7.67 -5.18 -1.98
CA ALA A 50 9.01 -4.93 -1.44
C ALA A 50 10.00 -6.05 -1.82
N GLU A 51 9.57 -7.32 -1.77
CA GLU A 51 10.36 -8.48 -2.22
C GLU A 51 10.74 -8.34 -3.70
N ALA A 52 9.78 -7.97 -4.56
CA ALA A 52 10.01 -7.76 -6.00
C ALA A 52 11.00 -6.61 -6.27
N VAL A 53 10.87 -5.49 -5.54
CA VAL A 53 11.79 -4.35 -5.63
C VAL A 53 13.21 -4.74 -5.20
N ALA A 54 13.36 -5.37 -4.03
CA ALA A 54 14.67 -5.82 -3.53
C ALA A 54 15.35 -6.79 -4.50
N LYS A 55 14.57 -7.73 -5.06
CA LYS A 55 15.05 -8.66 -6.10
C LYS A 55 15.52 -7.92 -7.35
N ALA A 56 14.78 -6.91 -7.81
CA ALA A 56 15.16 -6.10 -8.97
C ALA A 56 16.44 -5.29 -8.73
N PHE A 57 16.66 -4.85 -7.50
CA PHE A 57 17.91 -4.20 -7.09
C PHE A 57 19.09 -5.16 -6.88
N GLY A 58 18.83 -6.47 -6.74
CA GLY A 58 19.82 -7.44 -6.32
C GLY A 58 20.27 -7.25 -4.87
N GLU A 59 19.43 -6.68 -4.04
CA GLU A 59 19.70 -6.33 -2.65
C GLU A 59 18.94 -7.24 -1.69
N LYS A 60 19.43 -7.35 -0.45
CA LYS A 60 18.68 -7.97 0.63
C LYS A 60 17.55 -7.06 1.05
N LEU A 61 16.42 -7.65 1.46
CA LEU A 61 15.29 -6.92 2.03
C LEU A 61 15.40 -6.95 3.56
N GLU A 62 15.28 -5.78 4.18
CA GLU A 62 15.20 -5.62 5.62
C GLU A 62 14.00 -4.74 5.97
N TYR A 63 13.32 -5.05 7.08
CA TYR A 63 12.16 -4.29 7.53
C TYR A 63 12.43 -3.53 8.82
N THR A 64 11.95 -2.29 8.86
CA THR A 64 11.68 -1.57 10.11
C THR A 64 10.19 -1.66 10.38
N TRP A 65 9.83 -2.34 11.46
CA TRP A 65 8.45 -2.59 11.83
C TRP A 65 7.96 -1.56 12.85
N GLU A 66 6.94 -0.82 12.49
CA GLU A 66 6.24 0.14 13.34
C GLU A 66 4.75 0.10 13.00
N ASN A 67 3.87 0.32 13.99
CA ASN A 67 2.43 0.30 13.78
C ASN A 67 1.99 1.60 13.08
N THR A 68 1.48 1.51 11.86
CA THR A 68 0.98 2.65 11.08
C THR A 68 -0.32 3.24 11.64
N ARG A 69 -1.02 2.50 12.49
CA ARG A 69 -2.32 2.85 13.07
C ARG A 69 -2.23 3.21 14.55
N ALA A 70 -1.02 3.30 15.12
CA ALA A 70 -0.81 3.78 16.49
C ALA A 70 -1.20 5.25 16.63
N HIS A 71 -1.25 5.72 17.87
CA HIS A 71 -1.54 7.13 18.17
C HIS A 71 -0.64 8.06 17.34
N GLY A 72 -1.25 9.06 16.68
CA GLY A 72 -0.57 9.93 15.74
C GLY A 72 -0.60 9.44 14.30
N GLY A 73 -1.00 8.17 14.05
CA GLY A 73 -1.24 7.62 12.73
C GLY A 73 0.00 7.61 11.82
N PHE A 74 -0.23 7.72 10.52
CA PHE A 74 0.82 7.63 9.51
C PHE A 74 1.91 8.73 9.61
N PRO A 75 1.62 10.01 9.97
CA PRO A 75 2.66 11.01 10.18
C PRO A 75 3.65 10.62 11.31
N GLU A 76 3.14 10.09 12.44
CA GLU A 76 3.99 9.64 13.54
C GLU A 76 4.81 8.40 13.14
N PHE A 77 4.22 7.49 12.39
CA PHE A 77 4.94 6.36 11.79
C PHE A 77 6.11 6.83 10.92
N LEU A 78 5.92 7.81 10.04
CA LEU A 78 7.01 8.38 9.22
C LEU A 78 8.10 9.02 10.07
N ALA A 79 7.71 9.83 11.06
CA ALA A 79 8.63 10.49 11.98
C ALA A 79 9.52 9.49 12.73
N HIS A 80 8.96 8.35 13.15
CA HIS A 80 9.68 7.31 13.88
C HIS A 80 10.47 6.34 13.01
N THR A 81 10.21 6.30 11.71
CA THR A 81 10.82 5.32 10.78
C THR A 81 11.61 5.98 9.66
N LEU A 82 10.94 6.50 8.65
CA LEU A 82 11.55 7.05 7.44
C LEU A 82 12.40 8.28 7.76
N ASP A 83 11.85 9.25 8.49
CA ASP A 83 12.53 10.50 8.87
C ASP A 83 13.64 10.26 9.88
N ALA A 84 13.46 9.26 10.77
CA ALA A 84 14.49 8.82 11.70
C ALA A 84 15.60 7.98 11.05
N ASN A 85 15.59 7.83 9.71
CA ASN A 85 16.57 7.07 8.93
C ASN A 85 16.70 5.59 9.35
N LYS A 86 15.63 5.00 9.87
CA LYS A 86 15.59 3.57 10.22
C LYS A 86 15.29 2.67 9.03
N CYS A 87 14.63 3.22 8.02
CA CYS A 87 14.29 2.59 6.73
C CYS A 87 14.45 3.61 5.60
N ASP A 88 14.34 3.19 4.35
CA ASP A 88 14.61 4.02 3.17
C ASP A 88 13.38 4.24 2.32
N VAL A 89 12.40 3.33 2.38
CA VAL A 89 11.19 3.36 1.56
C VAL A 89 9.97 2.92 2.37
N VAL A 90 8.85 3.57 2.10
CA VAL A 90 7.52 3.18 2.56
C VAL A 90 6.65 2.89 1.34
N MET A 91 5.80 1.85 1.43
CA MET A 91 4.92 1.45 0.34
C MET A 91 3.56 2.16 0.44
N ASN A 92 2.81 2.17 -0.66
CA ASN A 92 1.39 2.50 -0.68
C ASN A 92 1.04 3.91 -0.17
N VAL A 93 1.80 4.91 -0.60
CA VAL A 93 1.52 6.31 -0.31
C VAL A 93 0.80 6.98 -1.49
N PRO A 94 -0.10 7.95 -1.26
CA PRO A 94 -0.71 8.69 -2.35
C PRO A 94 0.33 9.45 -3.17
N TYR A 95 0.24 9.37 -4.51
CA TYR A 95 1.14 10.10 -5.39
C TYR A 95 1.03 11.62 -5.16
N GLY A 96 2.19 12.26 -5.02
CA GLY A 96 2.27 13.70 -4.78
C GLY A 96 2.00 14.10 -3.33
N SER A 97 2.08 13.17 -2.38
CA SER A 97 2.17 13.50 -0.95
C SER A 97 3.26 14.54 -0.70
N ARG A 98 3.10 15.33 0.36
CA ARG A 98 4.07 16.36 0.74
C ARG A 98 4.99 15.92 1.88
N GLU A 99 4.64 14.85 2.54
CA GLU A 99 5.38 14.33 3.70
C GLU A 99 6.62 13.59 3.24
N GLU A 100 6.51 12.79 2.17
CA GLU A 100 7.61 12.06 1.55
C GLU A 100 7.78 12.44 0.08
N LEU A 101 8.95 12.13 -0.50
CA LEU A 101 9.19 12.23 -1.93
C LEU A 101 8.66 10.98 -2.62
N THR A 102 7.61 11.12 -3.45
CA THR A 102 6.93 9.99 -4.08
C THR A 102 7.56 9.59 -5.42
N THR A 103 7.56 8.29 -5.69
CA THR A 103 7.83 7.73 -7.03
C THR A 103 6.70 8.03 -8.01
N GLN A 104 6.86 7.63 -9.29
CA GLN A 104 5.72 7.44 -10.18
C GLN A 104 4.77 6.40 -9.57
N PRO A 105 3.46 6.50 -9.83
CA PRO A 105 2.50 5.53 -9.33
C PRO A 105 2.78 4.12 -9.90
N TYR A 106 2.69 3.10 -9.06
CA TYR A 106 2.77 1.71 -9.52
C TYR A 106 1.40 1.03 -9.62
N TYR A 107 0.36 1.65 -9.05
CA TYR A 107 -1.03 1.28 -9.30
C TYR A 107 -1.98 2.44 -9.02
N VAL A 108 -3.23 2.29 -9.43
CA VAL A 108 -4.34 3.19 -9.11
C VAL A 108 -5.42 2.37 -8.44
N SER A 109 -6.00 2.86 -7.36
CA SER A 109 -7.15 2.22 -6.74
C SER A 109 -8.22 3.22 -6.31
N SER A 110 -9.38 2.70 -5.91
CA SER A 110 -10.57 3.52 -5.65
C SER A 110 -11.28 3.09 -4.38
N TYR A 111 -12.07 3.99 -3.83
CA TYR A 111 -13.15 3.61 -2.93
C TYR A 111 -14.22 2.84 -3.70
N ILE A 112 -14.87 1.92 -3.00
CA ILE A 112 -15.90 1.05 -3.58
C ILE A 112 -17.12 0.99 -2.69
N PHE A 113 -18.28 0.76 -3.31
CA PHE A 113 -19.47 0.25 -2.66
C PHE A 113 -19.41 -1.28 -2.70
N VAL A 114 -19.68 -1.91 -1.57
CA VAL A 114 -19.80 -3.37 -1.45
C VAL A 114 -21.15 -3.71 -0.85
N PHE A 115 -21.93 -4.57 -1.50
CA PHE A 115 -23.25 -5.00 -1.04
C PHE A 115 -23.59 -6.39 -1.59
N LYS A 116 -24.61 -7.04 -1.01
CA LYS A 116 -25.04 -8.37 -1.47
C LYS A 116 -25.75 -8.29 -2.83
N LYS A 117 -25.34 -9.09 -3.80
CA LYS A 117 -25.91 -9.15 -5.16
C LYS A 117 -27.42 -9.34 -5.16
N ASN A 118 -27.95 -10.19 -4.26
CA ASN A 118 -29.38 -10.49 -4.19
C ASN A 118 -30.25 -9.32 -3.73
N LYS A 119 -29.65 -8.24 -3.26
CA LYS A 119 -30.37 -7.01 -2.90
C LYS A 119 -30.74 -6.16 -4.10
N ASN A 120 -30.05 -6.32 -5.22
CA ASN A 120 -30.28 -5.58 -6.48
C ASN A 120 -30.37 -4.06 -6.25
N TYR A 121 -29.48 -3.52 -5.41
CA TYR A 121 -29.44 -2.08 -5.18
C TYR A 121 -28.88 -1.35 -6.39
N ASP A 122 -29.58 -0.28 -6.82
CA ASP A 122 -29.06 0.63 -7.85
C ASP A 122 -28.16 1.68 -7.16
N ILE A 123 -26.90 1.32 -6.98
CA ILE A 123 -25.85 2.17 -6.38
C ILE A 123 -24.77 2.38 -7.42
N GLN A 124 -24.66 3.63 -7.92
CA GLN A 124 -23.66 4.02 -8.92
C GLN A 124 -22.78 5.16 -8.42
N THR A 125 -23.30 6.00 -7.54
CA THR A 125 -22.65 7.21 -7.03
C THR A 125 -23.01 7.46 -5.57
N MET A 126 -22.33 8.38 -4.92
CA MET A 126 -22.66 8.81 -3.55
C MET A 126 -24.05 9.48 -3.46
N ASP A 127 -24.62 9.90 -4.60
CA ASP A 127 -25.97 10.51 -4.68
C ASP A 127 -27.07 9.50 -5.00
N SER A 128 -26.76 8.21 -5.11
CA SER A 128 -27.75 7.15 -5.35
C SER A 128 -28.87 7.17 -4.31
N ALA A 129 -30.11 7.32 -4.77
CA ALA A 129 -31.27 7.56 -3.90
C ALA A 129 -31.50 6.46 -2.85
N VAL A 130 -31.05 5.22 -3.13
CA VAL A 130 -31.18 4.08 -2.24
C VAL A 130 -30.36 4.27 -0.96
N LEU A 131 -29.22 4.96 -0.99
CA LEU A 131 -28.36 5.22 0.17
C LEU A 131 -29.09 5.93 1.32
N LYS A 132 -30.15 6.69 1.02
CA LYS A 132 -30.97 7.40 2.02
C LYS A 132 -31.93 6.46 2.79
N ARG A 133 -32.01 5.16 2.41
CA ARG A 133 -33.02 4.23 2.90
C ARG A 133 -32.44 2.90 3.43
N ILE A 134 -31.15 2.71 3.29
CA ILE A 134 -30.44 1.48 3.70
C ILE A 134 -29.39 1.79 4.75
N LYS A 135 -28.93 0.78 5.46
CA LYS A 135 -27.87 0.91 6.47
C LYS A 135 -26.51 0.99 5.78
N ILE A 136 -25.82 2.10 5.96
CA ILE A 136 -24.50 2.34 5.40
C ILE A 136 -23.43 2.05 6.44
N GLY A 137 -22.37 1.35 6.06
CA GLY A 137 -21.11 1.27 6.80
C GLY A 137 -20.01 2.04 6.04
N PHE A 138 -19.11 2.68 6.77
CA PHE A 138 -18.00 3.41 6.18
C PHE A 138 -16.78 3.39 7.11
N GLU A 139 -15.60 3.60 6.53
CA GLU A 139 -14.34 3.75 7.26
C GLU A 139 -14.17 5.19 7.73
N SER A 140 -13.87 5.39 9.03
CA SER A 140 -13.68 6.71 9.64
C SER A 140 -12.46 7.44 9.06
N ASP A 141 -12.50 8.77 9.10
CA ASP A 141 -11.42 9.67 8.66
C ASP A 141 -11.03 9.52 7.19
N THR A 142 -11.98 9.14 6.34
CA THR A 142 -11.76 8.86 4.92
C THR A 142 -12.58 9.78 4.00
N PRO A 143 -12.23 9.81 2.69
CA PRO A 143 -13.07 10.43 1.67
C PRO A 143 -14.52 9.94 1.66
N ALA A 144 -14.77 8.66 2.00
CA ALA A 144 -16.12 8.11 2.10
C ALA A 144 -16.93 8.80 3.20
N GLU A 145 -16.34 9.02 4.38
CA GLU A 145 -16.99 9.79 5.45
C GLU A 145 -17.32 11.22 5.02
N ASN A 146 -16.36 11.89 4.37
CA ASN A 146 -16.57 13.26 3.90
C ASN A 146 -17.72 13.33 2.88
N GLY A 147 -17.78 12.40 1.94
CA GLY A 147 -18.88 12.31 0.98
C GLY A 147 -20.25 12.08 1.64
N LEU A 148 -20.29 11.24 2.69
CA LEU A 148 -21.50 11.03 3.49
C LEU A 148 -21.88 12.26 4.33
N LYS A 149 -20.90 12.96 4.91
CA LYS A 149 -21.11 14.25 5.63
C LYS A 149 -21.75 15.29 4.73
N MET A 150 -21.24 15.47 3.52
CA MET A 150 -21.78 16.42 2.52
C MET A 150 -23.26 16.15 2.20
N ARG A 151 -23.71 14.90 2.35
CA ARG A 151 -25.10 14.46 2.06
C ARG A 151 -25.96 14.30 3.31
N GLY A 152 -25.41 14.58 4.50
CA GLY A 152 -26.12 14.43 5.79
C GLY A 152 -26.43 12.99 6.17
N LEU A 153 -25.67 12.02 5.66
CA LEU A 153 -25.92 10.58 5.85
C LEU A 153 -25.18 9.97 7.05
N VAL A 154 -24.10 10.60 7.54
CA VAL A 154 -23.27 10.10 8.65
C VAL A 154 -24.06 9.77 9.92
N PRO A 155 -25.05 10.60 10.39
CA PRO A 155 -25.75 10.31 11.64
C PRO A 155 -26.54 9.00 11.65
N ALA A 156 -26.87 8.44 10.47
CA ALA A 156 -27.60 7.19 10.32
C ALA A 156 -26.69 6.04 9.86
N ALA A 157 -25.40 6.28 9.68
CA ALA A 157 -24.43 5.31 9.19
C ALA A 157 -23.57 4.75 10.32
N MET A 158 -23.01 3.56 10.10
CA MET A 158 -22.09 2.88 11.02
C MET A 158 -20.64 3.18 10.61
N ALA A 159 -19.91 3.86 11.48
CA ALA A 159 -18.49 4.10 11.32
C ALA A 159 -17.67 2.90 11.77
N PHE A 160 -16.61 2.58 11.04
CA PHE A 160 -15.59 1.59 11.40
C PHE A 160 -14.25 2.29 11.53
N ASP A 161 -13.62 2.10 12.67
CA ASP A 161 -12.30 2.63 12.94
C ASP A 161 -11.24 1.54 12.75
N VAL A 162 -10.84 1.35 11.49
CA VAL A 162 -9.85 0.32 11.09
C VAL A 162 -8.53 0.94 10.65
N GLY A 163 -8.48 2.27 10.51
CA GLY A 163 -7.35 2.99 9.92
C GLY A 163 -6.46 3.73 10.90
N SER A 164 -6.91 4.05 12.12
CA SER A 164 -6.13 4.75 13.13
C SER A 164 -6.52 4.33 14.54
N ASP A 165 -5.56 4.34 15.46
CA ASP A 165 -5.72 3.96 16.87
C ASP A 165 -6.46 2.61 17.09
N SER A 166 -6.43 1.73 16.08
CA SER A 166 -7.18 0.49 16.07
C SER A 166 -6.31 -0.73 15.80
N SER A 167 -6.63 -1.83 16.45
CA SER A 167 -6.11 -3.18 16.15
C SER A 167 -7.10 -4.00 15.31
N GLU A 168 -8.23 -3.41 14.89
CA GLU A 168 -9.25 -4.13 14.13
C GLU A 168 -8.79 -4.39 12.70
N SER A 169 -9.08 -5.60 12.22
CA SER A 169 -8.84 -5.94 10.83
C SER A 169 -9.91 -5.31 9.93
N PRO A 170 -9.56 -4.83 8.74
CA PRO A 170 -10.55 -4.40 7.73
C PRO A 170 -11.62 -5.45 7.41
N ALA A 171 -11.36 -6.74 7.66
CA ALA A 171 -12.34 -7.81 7.52
C ALA A 171 -13.59 -7.62 8.41
N THR A 172 -13.50 -6.88 9.52
CA THR A 172 -14.65 -6.60 10.40
C THR A 172 -15.78 -5.87 9.67
N MET A 173 -15.46 -5.01 8.72
CA MET A 173 -16.40 -4.29 7.88
C MET A 173 -17.24 -5.25 7.02
N LEU A 174 -16.58 -6.23 6.38
CA LEU A 174 -17.26 -7.25 5.57
C LEU A 174 -18.11 -8.19 6.45
N ASN A 175 -17.63 -8.54 7.63
CA ASN A 175 -18.40 -9.32 8.60
C ASN A 175 -19.70 -8.61 9.02
N ALA A 176 -19.67 -7.29 9.18
CA ALA A 176 -20.87 -6.50 9.48
C ALA A 176 -21.88 -6.54 8.32
N LEU A 177 -21.39 -6.46 7.09
CA LEU A 177 -22.22 -6.60 5.89
C LEU A 177 -22.87 -8.00 5.78
N GLU A 178 -22.09 -9.04 6.05
CA GLU A 178 -22.58 -10.43 6.02
C GLU A 178 -23.67 -10.68 7.05
N LYS A 179 -23.48 -10.18 8.27
CA LYS A 179 -24.44 -10.31 9.38
C LYS A 179 -25.67 -9.40 9.20
N GLY A 180 -25.70 -8.53 8.18
CA GLY A 180 -26.80 -7.59 7.93
C GLY A 180 -26.86 -6.44 8.94
N ALA A 181 -25.77 -6.18 9.66
CA ALA A 181 -25.64 -4.98 10.47
C ALA A 181 -25.63 -3.72 9.59
N ILE A 182 -25.03 -3.82 8.43
CA ILE A 182 -25.07 -2.84 7.33
C ILE A 182 -25.60 -3.50 6.05
N ASP A 183 -26.12 -2.71 5.13
CA ASP A 183 -26.61 -3.15 3.82
C ASP A 183 -25.64 -2.84 2.69
N VAL A 184 -24.85 -1.78 2.83
CA VAL A 184 -23.76 -1.37 1.94
C VAL A 184 -22.57 -0.90 2.76
N LEU A 185 -21.38 -1.28 2.33
CA LEU A 185 -20.10 -0.78 2.86
C LEU A 185 -19.46 0.15 1.83
N ILE A 186 -18.94 1.28 2.28
CA ILE A 186 -18.12 2.21 1.46
C ILE A 186 -16.72 2.21 2.05
N THR A 187 -15.73 1.68 1.33
CA THR A 187 -14.38 1.49 1.84
C THR A 187 -13.32 1.57 0.74
N TRP A 188 -12.08 1.68 1.14
CA TRP A 188 -10.93 1.59 0.24
C TRP A 188 -10.76 0.17 -0.30
N GLN A 189 -10.74 0.02 -1.62
CA GLN A 189 -10.74 -1.31 -2.26
C GLN A 189 -9.57 -2.21 -1.81
N PRO A 190 -8.30 -1.74 -1.76
CA PRO A 190 -7.19 -2.57 -1.31
C PRO A 190 -7.34 -3.11 0.12
N ALA A 191 -8.00 -2.38 1.02
CA ALA A 191 -8.20 -2.82 2.41
C ALA A 191 -9.02 -4.10 2.52
N VAL A 192 -9.90 -4.34 1.58
CA VAL A 192 -10.83 -5.48 1.59
C VAL A 192 -10.66 -6.46 0.43
N GLY A 193 -9.78 -6.13 -0.54
CA GLY A 193 -9.65 -6.88 -1.79
C GLY A 193 -9.35 -8.37 -1.60
N ALA A 194 -8.44 -8.72 -0.71
CA ALA A 194 -8.09 -10.10 -0.41
C ALA A 194 -9.28 -10.88 0.20
N PHE A 195 -10.05 -10.23 1.06
CA PHE A 195 -11.24 -10.82 1.70
C PHE A 195 -12.40 -10.99 0.72
N LEU A 196 -12.61 -10.02 -0.18
CA LEU A 196 -13.66 -10.07 -1.21
C LEU A 196 -13.57 -11.29 -2.12
N LYS A 197 -12.37 -11.83 -2.35
CA LYS A 197 -12.20 -13.08 -3.12
C LYS A 197 -12.93 -14.27 -2.52
N GLN A 198 -13.20 -14.27 -1.22
CA GLN A 198 -13.87 -15.33 -0.50
C GLN A 198 -15.41 -15.13 -0.47
N HIS A 199 -15.90 -14.00 -0.99
CA HIS A 199 -17.30 -13.58 -0.94
C HIS A 199 -17.88 -13.30 -2.34
N PRO A 200 -18.04 -14.32 -3.20
CA PRO A 200 -18.51 -14.15 -4.57
C PRO A 200 -19.96 -13.69 -4.68
N ASP A 201 -20.71 -13.71 -3.59
CA ASP A 201 -22.08 -13.22 -3.45
C ASP A 201 -22.15 -11.69 -3.27
N LEU A 202 -21.02 -11.04 -3.03
CA LEU A 202 -20.94 -9.58 -2.93
C LEU A 202 -20.74 -8.94 -4.32
N GLU A 203 -21.38 -7.82 -4.50
CA GLU A 203 -21.20 -6.90 -5.62
C GLU A 203 -20.28 -5.76 -5.21
N VAL A 204 -19.43 -5.37 -6.14
CA VAL A 204 -18.46 -4.30 -5.96
C VAL A 204 -18.66 -3.27 -7.07
N VAL A 205 -18.91 -2.02 -6.69
CA VAL A 205 -19.07 -0.89 -7.61
C VAL A 205 -18.08 0.19 -7.23
N ILE A 206 -17.31 0.69 -8.18
CA ILE A 206 -16.34 1.79 -7.95
C ILE A 206 -17.11 3.07 -7.65
N VAL A 207 -16.70 3.80 -6.60
CA VAL A 207 -17.19 5.14 -6.31
C VAL A 207 -16.55 6.11 -7.31
N PRO A 208 -17.32 6.76 -8.18
CA PRO A 208 -16.76 7.69 -9.14
C PRO A 208 -16.29 8.98 -8.46
N ASN A 209 -15.26 9.62 -9.01
CA ASN A 209 -14.91 10.98 -8.65
C ASN A 209 -16.03 11.94 -9.11
N GLU A 210 -16.46 12.82 -8.23
CA GLU A 210 -17.60 13.71 -8.47
C GLU A 210 -17.25 15.16 -8.11
N ARG A 211 -18.20 16.06 -8.34
CA ARG A 211 -18.15 17.43 -7.85
C ARG A 211 -19.46 17.74 -7.13
N VAL A 212 -19.34 18.15 -5.87
CA VAL A 212 -20.49 18.57 -5.06
C VAL A 212 -20.35 20.04 -4.73
N LEU A 213 -21.35 20.85 -5.08
CA LEU A 213 -21.34 22.31 -4.89
C LEU A 213 -20.06 22.98 -5.45
N GLY A 214 -19.50 22.44 -6.54
CA GLY A 214 -18.27 22.93 -7.15
C GLY A 214 -16.97 22.40 -6.54
N SER A 215 -17.02 21.76 -5.38
CA SER A 215 -15.86 21.12 -4.75
C SER A 215 -15.63 19.71 -5.33
N PRO A 216 -14.38 19.33 -5.66
CA PRO A 216 -14.09 17.99 -6.12
C PRO A 216 -14.21 16.99 -4.95
N GLU A 217 -14.86 15.86 -5.22
CA GLU A 217 -14.83 14.66 -4.37
C GLU A 217 -13.97 13.63 -5.08
N GLN A 218 -12.86 13.28 -4.44
CA GLN A 218 -11.92 12.31 -5.00
C GLN A 218 -12.00 10.98 -4.25
N TYR A 219 -12.23 9.92 -4.99
CA TYR A 219 -12.35 8.53 -4.50
C TYR A 219 -11.37 7.59 -5.20
N THR A 220 -10.65 8.08 -6.20
CA THR A 220 -9.63 7.31 -6.93
C THR A 220 -8.28 7.96 -6.74
N PHE A 221 -7.29 7.17 -6.32
CA PHE A 221 -5.95 7.65 -5.99
C PHE A 221 -4.88 6.82 -6.69
N PRO A 222 -3.93 7.47 -7.37
CA PRO A 222 -2.69 6.83 -7.79
C PRO A 222 -1.80 6.62 -6.57
N MET A 223 -1.25 5.41 -6.43
CA MET A 223 -0.45 4.99 -5.29
C MET A 223 0.99 4.76 -5.68
N SER A 224 1.89 5.26 -4.85
CA SER A 224 3.34 5.33 -5.07
C SER A 224 4.12 4.70 -3.92
N MET A 225 5.42 4.58 -4.09
CA MET A 225 6.35 4.38 -3.01
C MET A 225 6.86 5.75 -2.54
N GLY A 226 7.10 5.91 -1.24
CA GLY A 226 7.65 7.13 -0.64
C GLY A 226 9.07 6.91 -0.16
N VAL A 227 9.94 7.89 -0.40
CA VAL A 227 11.30 7.95 0.14
C VAL A 227 11.48 9.27 0.89
N ARG A 228 12.55 9.40 1.69
CA ARG A 228 12.86 10.66 2.37
C ARG A 228 12.95 11.82 1.40
N GLN A 229 12.52 12.98 1.84
CA GLN A 229 12.69 14.21 1.10
C GLN A 229 14.17 14.42 0.72
N GLY A 230 14.42 14.68 -0.56
CA GLY A 230 15.77 14.88 -1.11
C GLY A 230 16.49 13.59 -1.55
N ASP A 231 15.96 12.40 -1.32
CA ASP A 231 16.55 11.15 -1.84
C ASP A 231 16.12 10.86 -3.28
N GLU A 232 16.46 11.77 -4.17
CA GLU A 232 16.19 11.64 -5.61
C GLU A 232 16.86 10.42 -6.24
N THR A 233 17.96 9.96 -5.66
CA THR A 233 18.70 8.80 -6.17
C THR A 233 17.89 7.52 -5.97
N LEU A 234 17.41 7.27 -4.77
CA LEU A 234 16.59 6.09 -4.49
C LEU A 234 15.24 6.19 -5.22
N ARG A 235 14.59 7.37 -5.19
CA ARG A 235 13.35 7.61 -5.93
C ARG A 235 13.48 7.21 -7.40
N LYS A 236 14.56 7.69 -8.09
CA LYS A 236 14.79 7.35 -9.48
C LYS A 236 15.00 5.85 -9.70
N ARG A 237 15.75 5.18 -8.83
CA ARG A 237 15.96 3.72 -8.91
C ARG A 237 14.61 2.96 -8.77
N LEU A 238 13.74 3.41 -7.88
CA LEU A 238 12.40 2.84 -7.72
C LEU A 238 11.52 3.10 -8.95
N ASP A 239 11.58 4.30 -9.53
CA ASP A 239 10.88 4.62 -10.79
C ASP A 239 11.34 3.70 -11.93
N ASP A 240 12.64 3.42 -12.05
CA ASP A 240 13.18 2.49 -13.04
C ASP A 240 12.66 1.04 -12.81
N VAL A 241 12.51 0.61 -11.55
CA VAL A 241 11.90 -0.69 -11.22
C VAL A 241 10.41 -0.70 -11.57
N ILE A 242 9.67 0.34 -11.20
CA ILE A 242 8.24 0.46 -11.55
C ILE A 242 8.07 0.33 -13.07
N ALA A 243 8.87 1.07 -13.85
CA ALA A 243 8.78 1.05 -15.31
C ALA A 243 9.12 -0.32 -15.92
N THR A 244 10.08 -1.06 -15.35
CA THR A 244 10.56 -2.32 -15.91
C THR A 244 9.85 -3.56 -15.38
N GLN A 245 9.31 -3.49 -14.15
CA GLN A 245 8.67 -4.62 -13.46
C GLN A 245 7.13 -4.47 -13.33
N GLN A 246 6.53 -3.50 -14.03
CA GLN A 246 5.08 -3.26 -13.95
C GLN A 246 4.22 -4.53 -14.09
N PRO A 247 4.52 -5.49 -14.99
CA PRO A 247 3.74 -6.72 -15.09
C PRO A 247 3.81 -7.59 -13.82
N GLU A 248 4.99 -7.69 -13.17
CA GLU A 248 5.17 -8.43 -11.91
C GLU A 248 4.42 -7.75 -10.77
N LEU A 249 4.55 -6.42 -10.64
CA LEU A 249 3.84 -5.64 -9.61
C LEU A 249 2.31 -5.76 -9.77
N THR A 250 1.79 -5.66 -11.00
CA THR A 250 0.36 -5.85 -11.30
C THR A 250 -0.11 -7.27 -10.95
N SER A 251 0.71 -8.29 -11.22
CA SER A 251 0.37 -9.68 -10.84
C SER A 251 0.23 -9.84 -9.34
N ILE A 252 1.19 -9.31 -8.58
CA ILE A 252 1.15 -9.33 -7.10
C ILE A 252 -0.12 -8.66 -6.57
N LEU A 253 -0.44 -7.46 -7.06
CA LEU A 253 -1.65 -6.73 -6.66
C LEU A 253 -2.92 -7.55 -6.93
N ARG A 254 -3.04 -8.13 -8.14
CA ARG A 254 -4.18 -8.94 -8.53
C ARG A 254 -4.30 -10.23 -7.69
N GLU A 255 -3.18 -10.88 -7.39
CA GLU A 255 -3.14 -12.07 -6.53
C GLU A 255 -3.67 -11.77 -5.13
N HIS A 256 -3.47 -10.54 -4.63
CA HIS A 256 -3.99 -10.06 -3.35
C HIS A 256 -5.37 -9.40 -3.45
N GLY A 257 -6.01 -9.45 -4.62
CA GLY A 257 -7.37 -8.93 -4.81
C GLY A 257 -7.44 -7.42 -4.99
N VAL A 258 -6.31 -6.75 -5.18
CA VAL A 258 -6.31 -5.32 -5.51
C VAL A 258 -6.78 -5.16 -6.95
N ILE A 259 -7.85 -4.39 -7.13
CA ILE A 259 -8.46 -4.09 -8.44
C ILE A 259 -7.93 -2.72 -8.88
N GLU A 260 -7.42 -2.64 -10.09
CA GLU A 260 -7.01 -1.36 -10.65
C GLU A 260 -8.24 -0.46 -10.84
N GLY A 261 -8.16 0.75 -10.26
CA GLY A 261 -9.11 1.84 -10.50
C GLY A 261 -9.03 2.29 -11.96
N ARG A 262 -10.14 2.71 -12.51
CA ARG A 262 -10.23 3.30 -13.85
C ARG A 262 -10.31 4.80 -13.77
#